data_f1a7a8c0b49aab4435caad406c8aa693
#
_entry.id   f1a7a8c0b49aab4435caad406c8aa693
#
_cell.length_a   1.000
_cell.length_b   1.000
_cell.length_c   1.000
_cell.angle_alpha   90.00
_cell.angle_beta   90.00
_cell.angle_gamma   90.00
#
_symmetry.space_group_name_H-M   'P 1'
#
loop_
_entity.id
_entity.type
_entity.pdbx_description
1 polymer ?
#
loop_
_entity_poly.entity_id
_entity_poly.type
_entity_poly.pdbx_seq_one_letter_code
_entity_poly.pdbx_strand_id
1 'polypeptide(L)'
;MSPDSKSKSEMARARWRRWSLLPLAALVAGTCLIETIRVQAAGDEARLLADAQRAFKPLPKDAGTAEFPITPDRVELGRKLFFDPRISVDGTVSCSRCHLAALYATDGLPKAKGAFDKVNDRRAPTVFNAALQFKAHWRGDRENVEDQASRAPTFPESFGNPDNASAMAKVKAIPGYAEFFQKAFPGESDPVTIGNWGKAIGAYERTLITPSRFDEYLTGKTQALSEPEREGLRMFMDTGCSGCHNGAVVGGGMFRKFGVVEEYWKETGSREIDKGRFDVTNNPADMYVFKVPGLRNVSMAQLYFHDGSVRTLPEAVRIMAKVELGKTLSAKDTDAIVAFLGSLTGRVPKSFAEAPVLPRGGFNGEPAASVRSAK
;
A
#
# COMPACT_ATOMS: atom_id res chain seq x y z
N MET A 1 57.84 -31.58 77.12
CA MET A 1 58.25 -31.23 75.75
C MET A 1 57.26 -31.86 74.76
N SER A 2 56.44 -31.10 74.17
CA SER A 2 55.37 -31.57 73.30
C SER A 2 55.61 -31.00 71.86
N PRO A 3 55.63 -31.86 70.83
CA PRO A 3 55.74 -31.41 69.46
C PRO A 3 54.36 -31.43 68.80
N ASP A 4 53.75 -30.26 68.65
CA ASP A 4 52.61 -30.13 67.72
C ASP A 4 52.21 -28.67 67.53
N SER A 5 53.01 -27.92 66.75
CA SER A 5 52.58 -26.57 66.32
C SER A 5 52.87 -26.22 64.88
N LYS A 6 53.31 -27.18 64.01
CA LYS A 6 53.63 -26.91 62.59
C LYS A 6 52.63 -27.38 61.54
N SER A 7 51.60 -28.17 61.89
CA SER A 7 50.69 -28.76 60.91
C SER A 7 49.43 -27.90 60.58
N LYS A 8 49.13 -26.89 61.38
CA LYS A 8 47.87 -26.09 61.17
C LYS A 8 48.04 -24.88 60.26
N SER A 9 49.29 -24.42 60.02
CA SER A 9 49.54 -23.24 59.15
C SER A 9 49.60 -23.55 57.63
N GLU A 10 49.97 -24.77 57.27
CA GLU A 10 50.06 -25.16 55.84
C GLU A 10 48.72 -25.58 55.25
N MET A 11 47.80 -26.15 56.02
CA MET A 11 46.46 -26.49 55.53
C MET A 11 45.56 -25.26 55.35
N ALA A 12 45.80 -24.17 56.08
CA ALA A 12 45.05 -22.93 55.89
C ALA A 12 45.40 -22.16 54.59
N ARG A 13 46.70 -22.29 54.11
CA ARG A 13 47.14 -21.61 52.91
C ARG A 13 46.68 -22.30 51.62
N ALA A 14 46.39 -23.59 51.64
CA ALA A 14 45.91 -24.34 50.47
C ALA A 14 44.41 -24.14 50.19
N ARG A 15 43.63 -23.76 51.17
CA ARG A 15 42.16 -23.52 51.00
C ARG A 15 41.85 -22.15 50.36
N TRP A 16 42.70 -21.15 50.55
CA TRP A 16 42.47 -19.80 50.03
C TRP A 16 42.84 -19.64 48.55
N ARG A 17 43.63 -20.49 47.97
CA ARG A 17 44.03 -20.44 46.54
C ARG A 17 42.98 -21.01 45.57
N ARG A 18 42.03 -21.81 46.06
CA ARG A 18 40.98 -22.41 45.19
C ARG A 18 39.74 -21.56 44.98
N TRP A 19 39.55 -20.49 45.78
CA TRP A 19 38.35 -19.64 45.72
C TRP A 19 38.54 -18.40 44.80
N SER A 20 39.73 -18.04 44.41
CA SER A 20 40.01 -16.85 43.62
C SER A 20 39.97 -17.06 42.09
N LEU A 21 39.87 -18.32 41.61
CA LEU A 21 39.83 -18.59 40.14
C LEU A 21 38.42 -18.86 39.58
N LEU A 22 37.46 -19.14 40.43
CA LEU A 22 36.04 -19.38 40.01
C LEU A 22 35.30 -18.15 39.44
N PRO A 23 35.43 -16.92 39.96
CA PRO A 23 34.71 -15.78 39.43
C PRO A 23 35.28 -15.32 38.07
N LEU A 24 36.55 -15.50 37.78
CA LEU A 24 37.17 -15.07 36.51
C LEU A 24 36.80 -15.99 35.34
N ALA A 25 36.72 -17.29 35.55
CA ALA A 25 36.28 -18.26 34.55
C ALA A 25 34.81 -18.12 34.20
N ALA A 26 33.94 -17.81 35.19
CA ALA A 26 32.53 -17.55 34.97
C ALA A 26 32.28 -16.22 34.20
N LEU A 27 33.12 -15.19 34.44
CA LEU A 27 33.04 -13.91 33.72
C LEU A 27 33.48 -14.07 32.27
N VAL A 28 34.56 -14.80 31.99
CA VAL A 28 35.05 -15.05 30.62
C VAL A 28 34.07 -15.94 29.84
N ALA A 29 33.50 -16.97 30.47
CA ALA A 29 32.50 -17.83 29.84
C ALA A 29 31.22 -17.02 29.53
N GLY A 30 30.80 -16.10 30.41
CA GLY A 30 29.64 -15.22 30.20
C GLY A 30 29.87 -14.23 29.05
N THR A 31 31.04 -13.62 28.91
CA THR A 31 31.37 -12.71 27.82
C THR A 31 31.45 -13.44 26.47
N CYS A 32 32.05 -14.63 26.41
CA CYS A 32 32.08 -15.45 25.18
C CYS A 32 30.65 -15.86 24.75
N LEU A 33 29.77 -16.21 25.68
CA LEU A 33 28.40 -16.59 25.35
C LEU A 33 27.64 -15.40 24.80
N ILE A 34 27.77 -14.21 25.41
CA ILE A 34 27.11 -12.97 24.97
C ILE A 34 27.62 -12.57 23.57
N GLU A 35 28.90 -12.67 23.31
CA GLU A 35 29.46 -12.37 21.96
C GLU A 35 28.99 -13.38 20.92
N THR A 36 28.93 -14.66 21.24
CA THR A 36 28.41 -15.69 20.32
C THR A 36 26.95 -15.42 19.97
N ILE A 37 26.10 -15.10 20.96
CA ILE A 37 24.68 -14.75 20.74
C ILE A 37 24.56 -13.48 19.86
N ARG A 38 25.38 -12.47 20.09
CA ARG A 38 25.38 -11.23 19.29
C ARG A 38 25.80 -11.47 17.84
N VAL A 39 26.82 -12.28 17.61
CA VAL A 39 27.30 -12.63 16.27
C VAL A 39 26.23 -13.43 15.52
N GLN A 40 25.57 -14.36 16.18
CA GLN A 40 24.50 -15.16 15.58
C GLN A 40 23.28 -14.29 15.25
N ALA A 41 22.85 -13.43 16.17
CA ALA A 41 21.74 -12.48 15.93
C ALA A 41 22.03 -11.51 14.77
N ALA A 42 23.27 -11.02 14.66
CA ALA A 42 23.71 -10.18 13.54
C ALA A 42 23.71 -10.95 12.21
N GLY A 43 24.10 -12.23 12.21
CA GLY A 43 24.04 -13.12 11.05
C GLY A 43 22.61 -13.38 10.58
N ASP A 44 21.71 -13.64 11.50
CA ASP A 44 20.28 -13.87 11.22
C ASP A 44 19.59 -12.60 10.68
N GLU A 45 19.95 -11.42 11.20
CA GLU A 45 19.47 -10.13 10.71
C GLU A 45 19.95 -9.86 9.28
N ALA A 46 21.24 -10.06 9.01
CA ALA A 46 21.82 -9.88 7.67
C ALA A 46 21.17 -10.82 6.65
N ARG A 47 20.88 -12.06 7.05
CA ARG A 47 20.19 -13.04 6.22
C ARG A 47 18.75 -12.60 5.93
N LEU A 48 18.00 -12.18 6.95
CA LEU A 48 16.63 -11.68 6.78
C LEU A 48 16.58 -10.50 5.82
N LEU A 49 17.49 -9.54 5.96
CA LEU A 49 17.59 -8.40 5.04
C LEU A 49 17.88 -8.86 3.60
N ALA A 50 18.84 -9.78 3.41
CA ALA A 50 19.16 -10.30 2.08
C ALA A 50 17.97 -11.04 1.45
N ASP A 51 17.22 -11.83 2.22
CA ASP A 51 16.01 -12.51 1.77
C ASP A 51 14.92 -11.50 1.41
N ALA A 52 14.72 -10.49 2.24
CA ALA A 52 13.79 -9.40 1.96
C ALA A 52 14.15 -8.62 0.69
N GLN A 53 15.43 -8.29 0.47
CA GLN A 53 15.90 -7.59 -0.74
C GLN A 53 15.74 -8.41 -2.03
N ARG A 54 15.67 -9.74 -1.94
CA ARG A 54 15.35 -10.61 -3.08
C ARG A 54 13.84 -10.52 -3.42
N ALA A 55 12.98 -10.54 -2.42
CA ALA A 55 11.54 -10.56 -2.60
C ALA A 55 10.94 -9.16 -2.85
N PHE A 56 11.51 -8.13 -2.27
CA PHE A 56 10.95 -6.78 -2.23
C PHE A 56 11.93 -5.74 -2.79
N LYS A 57 11.38 -4.58 -3.17
CA LYS A 57 12.17 -3.42 -3.60
C LYS A 57 11.68 -2.18 -2.85
N PRO A 58 12.56 -1.24 -2.51
CA PRO A 58 12.13 0.04 -1.99
C PRO A 58 11.31 0.80 -3.03
N LEU A 59 10.36 1.62 -2.57
CA LEU A 59 9.60 2.49 -3.45
C LEU A 59 10.53 3.51 -4.13
N PRO A 60 10.32 3.79 -5.44
CA PRO A 60 11.03 4.88 -6.12
C PRO A 60 10.54 6.24 -5.60
N LYS A 61 11.24 7.30 -5.98
CA LYS A 61 10.85 8.68 -5.67
C LYS A 61 9.49 9.04 -6.29
N ASP A 62 9.26 8.59 -7.50
CA ASP A 62 8.02 8.73 -8.27
C ASP A 62 7.85 7.55 -9.24
N ALA A 63 6.73 7.47 -9.92
CA ALA A 63 6.42 6.42 -10.89
C ALA A 63 6.49 6.91 -12.36
N GLY A 64 7.23 7.98 -12.66
CA GLY A 64 7.40 8.52 -14.01
C GLY A 64 8.13 7.53 -14.94
N THR A 65 7.74 7.53 -16.22
CA THR A 65 8.39 6.75 -17.27
C THR A 65 8.56 7.62 -18.52
N ALA A 66 9.34 7.15 -19.51
CA ALA A 66 9.48 7.86 -20.79
C ALA A 66 8.13 8.03 -21.51
N GLU A 67 7.24 7.05 -21.41
CA GLU A 67 5.89 7.08 -21.98
C GLU A 67 4.96 8.02 -21.21
N PHE A 68 5.09 8.04 -19.88
CA PHE A 68 4.27 8.84 -18.96
C PHE A 68 5.15 9.79 -18.13
N PRO A 69 5.67 10.86 -18.75
CA PRO A 69 6.55 11.80 -18.06
C PRO A 69 5.78 12.64 -17.05
N ILE A 70 6.42 12.84 -15.90
CA ILE A 70 5.94 13.72 -14.82
C ILE A 70 6.55 15.11 -15.06
N THR A 71 5.73 16.05 -15.58
CA THR A 71 6.12 17.46 -15.66
C THR A 71 5.35 18.27 -14.60
N PRO A 72 5.92 19.35 -14.07
CA PRO A 72 5.22 20.19 -13.08
C PRO A 72 3.83 20.64 -13.54
N ASP A 73 3.70 21.06 -14.81
CA ASP A 73 2.43 21.54 -15.37
C ASP A 73 1.38 20.42 -15.47
N ARG A 74 1.79 19.20 -15.89
CA ARG A 74 0.86 18.05 -15.91
C ARG A 74 0.42 17.66 -14.51
N VAL A 75 1.33 17.66 -13.54
CA VAL A 75 1.02 17.35 -12.13
C VAL A 75 0.07 18.38 -11.54
N GLU A 76 0.30 19.68 -11.79
CA GLU A 76 -0.58 20.74 -11.31
C GLU A 76 -1.98 20.64 -11.92
N LEU A 77 -2.07 20.47 -13.25
CA LEU A 77 -3.34 20.26 -13.95
C LEU A 77 -4.04 19.00 -13.40
N GLY A 78 -3.35 17.87 -13.37
CA GLY A 78 -3.91 16.60 -12.90
C GLY A 78 -4.42 16.66 -11.48
N ARG A 79 -3.71 17.35 -10.59
CA ARG A 79 -4.14 17.58 -9.22
C ARG A 79 -5.45 18.38 -9.17
N LYS A 80 -5.59 19.46 -9.95
CA LYS A 80 -6.82 20.23 -10.01
C LYS A 80 -7.99 19.39 -10.52
N LEU A 81 -7.78 18.64 -11.60
CA LEU A 81 -8.79 17.76 -12.19
C LEU A 81 -9.22 16.62 -11.23
N PHE A 82 -8.29 16.08 -10.45
CA PHE A 82 -8.56 15.04 -9.45
C PHE A 82 -9.49 15.50 -8.34
N PHE A 83 -9.44 16.79 -7.98
CA PHE A 83 -10.25 17.37 -6.89
C PHE A 83 -11.52 18.10 -7.39
N ASP A 84 -11.74 18.25 -8.70
CA ASP A 84 -12.82 19.06 -9.22
C ASP A 84 -14.10 18.24 -9.48
N PRO A 85 -15.18 18.44 -8.68
CA PRO A 85 -16.42 17.69 -8.87
C PRO A 85 -17.27 18.19 -10.04
N ARG A 86 -17.04 19.43 -10.55
CA ARG A 86 -17.87 20.08 -11.58
C ARG A 86 -17.89 19.34 -12.91
N ILE A 87 -16.99 18.38 -13.11
CA ILE A 87 -16.89 17.61 -14.36
C ILE A 87 -17.86 16.42 -14.35
N SER A 88 -18.32 15.94 -13.20
CA SER A 88 -19.32 14.87 -13.15
C SER A 88 -20.68 15.35 -13.67
N VAL A 89 -21.54 14.40 -14.01
CA VAL A 89 -22.87 14.70 -14.61
C VAL A 89 -23.73 15.54 -13.68
N ASP A 90 -23.65 15.29 -12.38
CA ASP A 90 -24.40 15.98 -11.33
C ASP A 90 -23.59 17.05 -10.56
N GLY A 91 -22.32 17.24 -10.91
CA GLY A 91 -21.44 18.20 -10.26
C GLY A 91 -20.97 17.82 -8.86
N THR A 92 -21.16 16.56 -8.43
CA THR A 92 -20.88 16.13 -7.04
C THR A 92 -19.68 15.18 -6.90
N VAL A 93 -19.23 14.57 -8.01
CA VAL A 93 -18.18 13.54 -8.00
C VAL A 93 -16.87 14.07 -8.54
N SER A 94 -15.82 13.94 -7.72
CA SER A 94 -14.43 14.04 -8.11
C SER A 94 -13.70 12.74 -7.72
N CYS A 95 -12.46 12.55 -8.18
CA CYS A 95 -11.66 11.41 -7.73
C CYS A 95 -11.49 11.43 -6.20
N SER A 96 -11.26 12.63 -5.63
CA SER A 96 -11.09 12.81 -4.19
C SER A 96 -12.34 12.48 -3.35
N ARG A 97 -13.53 12.35 -3.96
CA ARG A 97 -14.75 11.89 -3.25
C ARG A 97 -14.63 10.43 -2.78
N CYS A 98 -14.03 9.56 -3.62
CA CYS A 98 -13.84 8.15 -3.30
C CYS A 98 -12.41 7.85 -2.80
N HIS A 99 -11.49 8.82 -2.92
CA HIS A 99 -10.10 8.68 -2.52
C HIS A 99 -9.74 9.75 -1.48
N LEU A 100 -10.27 9.58 -0.25
CA LEU A 100 -10.13 10.54 0.85
C LEU A 100 -8.76 10.44 1.52
N ALA A 101 -8.09 11.57 1.71
CA ALA A 101 -6.78 11.61 2.39
C ALA A 101 -6.84 11.04 3.81
N ALA A 102 -7.89 11.34 4.56
CA ALA A 102 -8.09 10.86 5.93
C ALA A 102 -8.27 9.32 6.01
N LEU A 103 -8.64 8.67 4.91
CA LEU A 103 -8.86 7.23 4.81
C LEU A 103 -7.82 6.56 3.89
N TYR A 104 -6.62 7.14 3.81
CA TYR A 104 -5.52 6.63 2.99
C TYR A 104 -5.92 6.35 1.53
N ALA A 105 -6.61 7.35 0.94
CA ALA A 105 -7.07 7.35 -0.43
C ALA A 105 -8.08 6.22 -0.77
N THR A 106 -8.94 5.89 0.18
CA THR A 106 -10.16 5.09 0.02
C THR A 106 -11.37 5.87 0.52
N ASP A 107 -12.59 5.36 0.35
CA ASP A 107 -13.82 5.97 0.87
C ASP A 107 -14.37 5.28 2.13
N GLY A 108 -13.76 4.16 2.55
CA GLY A 108 -14.22 3.37 3.69
C GLY A 108 -15.52 2.63 3.47
N LEU A 109 -16.06 2.63 2.25
CA LEU A 109 -17.30 1.95 1.91
C LEU A 109 -17.06 0.57 1.31
N PRO A 110 -17.95 -0.41 1.51
CA PRO A 110 -17.87 -1.72 0.86
C PRO A 110 -18.08 -1.64 -0.66
N LYS A 111 -18.87 -0.67 -1.12
CA LYS A 111 -19.10 -0.36 -2.53
C LYS A 111 -19.08 1.15 -2.69
N ALA A 112 -18.21 1.66 -3.55
CA ALA A 112 -18.08 3.10 -3.80
C ALA A 112 -19.34 3.67 -4.47
N LYS A 113 -19.60 4.99 -4.29
CA LYS A 113 -20.77 5.68 -4.85
C LYS A 113 -20.35 6.78 -5.81
N GLY A 114 -20.84 6.71 -7.03
CA GLY A 114 -20.69 7.72 -8.08
C GLY A 114 -21.81 8.75 -8.13
N ALA A 115 -21.95 9.37 -9.29
CA ALA A 115 -22.99 10.36 -9.56
C ALA A 115 -24.40 9.79 -9.33
N PHE A 116 -25.29 10.64 -8.79
CA PHE A 116 -26.64 10.24 -8.40
C PHE A 116 -26.67 9.05 -7.43
N ASP A 117 -25.64 8.91 -6.59
CA ASP A 117 -25.46 7.80 -5.64
C ASP A 117 -25.49 6.39 -6.26
N LYS A 118 -25.18 6.27 -7.56
CA LYS A 118 -25.04 4.98 -8.21
C LYS A 118 -23.93 4.17 -7.56
N VAL A 119 -24.22 2.93 -7.20
CA VAL A 119 -23.34 2.06 -6.42
C VAL A 119 -22.47 1.22 -7.33
N ASN A 120 -21.15 1.27 -7.10
CA ASN A 120 -20.18 0.38 -7.75
C ASN A 120 -20.31 -1.06 -7.25
N ASP A 121 -19.80 -1.99 -8.03
CA ASP A 121 -19.77 -3.41 -7.65
C ASP A 121 -18.76 -3.69 -6.51
N ARG A 122 -17.73 -2.86 -6.36
CA ARG A 122 -16.60 -3.06 -5.46
C ARG A 122 -16.24 -1.76 -4.73
N ARG A 123 -15.47 -1.91 -3.66
CA ARG A 123 -14.92 -0.77 -2.93
C ARG A 123 -13.83 -0.05 -3.73
N ALA A 124 -13.64 1.23 -3.46
CA ALA A 124 -12.54 2.02 -4.01
C ALA A 124 -11.18 1.52 -3.45
N PRO A 125 -10.25 1.04 -4.30
CA PRO A 125 -8.88 0.76 -3.85
C PRO A 125 -8.13 2.06 -3.62
N THR A 126 -7.06 2.02 -2.81
CA THR A 126 -6.19 3.20 -2.66
C THR A 126 -5.52 3.59 -3.98
N VAL A 127 -5.37 4.89 -4.25
CA VAL A 127 -4.56 5.42 -5.36
C VAL A 127 -3.08 5.57 -4.98
N PHE A 128 -2.72 5.45 -3.68
CA PHE A 128 -1.32 5.50 -3.28
C PHE A 128 -0.54 4.32 -3.87
N ASN A 129 0.58 4.63 -4.50
CA ASN A 129 1.46 3.68 -5.19
C ASN A 129 0.76 2.91 -6.34
N ALA A 130 -0.45 3.31 -6.77
CA ALA A 130 -1.23 2.60 -7.77
C ALA A 130 -0.53 2.57 -9.15
N ALA A 131 0.17 3.64 -9.52
CA ALA A 131 0.90 3.74 -10.79
C ALA A 131 2.10 2.78 -10.91
N LEU A 132 2.53 2.15 -9.82
CA LEU A 132 3.57 1.10 -9.81
C LEU A 132 3.01 -0.31 -10.00
N GLN A 133 1.69 -0.48 -10.03
CA GLN A 133 1.06 -1.77 -10.28
C GLN A 133 0.93 -2.02 -11.78
N PHE A 134 0.99 -3.30 -12.21
CA PHE A 134 0.96 -3.65 -13.64
C PHE A 134 -0.41 -3.41 -14.32
N LYS A 135 -1.49 -3.33 -13.55
CA LYS A 135 -2.87 -3.02 -13.97
C LYS A 135 -3.57 -2.25 -12.85
N ALA A 136 -4.59 -1.44 -13.19
CA ALA A 136 -5.44 -0.80 -12.20
C ALA A 136 -6.74 -1.59 -11.97
N HIS A 137 -7.47 -1.26 -10.87
CA HIS A 137 -8.66 -1.93 -10.35
C HIS A 137 -8.43 -3.36 -9.83
N TRP A 138 -9.47 -3.93 -9.20
CA TRP A 138 -9.44 -5.28 -8.64
C TRP A 138 -9.35 -6.38 -9.70
N ARG A 139 -10.01 -6.19 -10.86
CA ARG A 139 -10.02 -7.15 -11.98
C ARG A 139 -8.88 -6.92 -12.99
N GLY A 140 -8.11 -5.84 -12.82
CA GLY A 140 -7.11 -5.44 -13.81
C GLY A 140 -7.71 -5.07 -15.16
N ASP A 141 -8.88 -4.47 -15.16
CA ASP A 141 -9.66 -4.07 -16.33
C ASP A 141 -9.27 -2.67 -16.86
N ARG A 142 -8.21 -2.11 -16.29
CA ARG A 142 -7.56 -0.87 -16.75
C ARG A 142 -6.06 -1.10 -16.91
N GLU A 143 -5.50 -0.60 -18.02
CA GLU A 143 -4.09 -0.81 -18.35
C GLU A 143 -3.15 -0.15 -17.34
N ASN A 144 -3.48 1.07 -16.94
CA ASN A 144 -2.70 1.90 -16.02
C ASN A 144 -3.60 2.99 -15.40
N VAL A 145 -3.02 3.90 -14.66
CA VAL A 145 -3.75 5.01 -14.01
C VAL A 145 -4.26 6.02 -15.04
N GLU A 146 -3.57 6.22 -16.17
CA GLU A 146 -4.01 7.09 -17.25
C GLU A 146 -5.25 6.54 -17.99
N ASP A 147 -5.27 5.24 -18.29
CA ASP A 147 -6.44 4.56 -18.86
C ASP A 147 -7.61 4.60 -17.89
N GLN A 148 -7.39 4.36 -16.60
CA GLN A 148 -8.41 4.49 -15.58
C GLN A 148 -8.98 5.91 -15.54
N ALA A 149 -8.13 6.93 -15.46
CA ALA A 149 -8.56 8.31 -15.39
C ALA A 149 -9.33 8.77 -16.64
N SER A 150 -8.92 8.29 -17.83
CA SER A 150 -9.61 8.65 -19.09
C SER A 150 -10.99 8.01 -19.24
N ARG A 151 -11.25 6.90 -18.57
CA ARG A 151 -12.57 6.21 -18.61
C ARG A 151 -13.51 6.64 -17.47
N ALA A 152 -12.97 7.18 -16.38
CA ALA A 152 -13.77 7.60 -15.22
C ALA A 152 -14.87 8.60 -15.56
N PRO A 153 -14.69 9.59 -16.46
CA PRO A 153 -15.72 10.58 -16.78
C PRO A 153 -17.03 10.00 -17.36
N THR A 154 -16.96 8.88 -18.07
CA THR A 154 -18.13 8.25 -18.69
C THR A 154 -18.62 7.00 -17.96
N PHE A 155 -17.89 6.55 -16.92
CA PHE A 155 -18.30 5.38 -16.16
C PHE A 155 -19.55 5.71 -15.31
N PRO A 156 -20.67 4.99 -15.49
CA PRO A 156 -21.96 5.36 -14.88
C PRO A 156 -21.92 5.42 -13.36
N GLU A 157 -21.19 4.54 -12.71
CA GLU A 157 -21.00 4.45 -11.25
C GLU A 157 -19.83 5.32 -10.75
N SER A 158 -19.33 6.25 -11.60
CA SER A 158 -18.30 7.24 -11.27
C SER A 158 -18.82 8.64 -11.63
N PHE A 159 -18.25 9.32 -12.62
CA PHE A 159 -18.69 10.67 -13.03
C PHE A 159 -20.01 10.69 -13.83
N GLY A 160 -20.37 9.60 -14.52
CA GLY A 160 -21.67 9.37 -15.11
C GLY A 160 -22.02 10.23 -16.34
N ASN A 161 -21.06 10.92 -16.98
CA ASN A 161 -21.35 11.66 -18.21
C ASN A 161 -21.75 10.70 -19.36
N PRO A 162 -22.63 11.11 -20.27
CA PRO A 162 -23.10 10.25 -21.34
C PRO A 162 -21.97 9.85 -22.34
N ASP A 163 -21.01 10.76 -22.55
CA ASP A 163 -19.88 10.56 -23.44
C ASP A 163 -18.69 11.48 -23.09
N ASN A 164 -17.55 11.25 -23.73
CA ASN A 164 -16.33 12.03 -23.52
C ASN A 164 -16.47 13.48 -24.01
N ALA A 165 -17.26 13.73 -25.06
CA ALA A 165 -17.45 15.08 -25.59
C ALA A 165 -18.18 15.95 -24.55
N SER A 166 -19.24 15.43 -23.92
CA SER A 166 -19.98 16.08 -22.84
C SER A 166 -19.10 16.37 -21.63
N ALA A 167 -18.24 15.41 -21.23
CA ALA A 167 -17.30 15.61 -20.14
C ALA A 167 -16.28 16.72 -20.46
N MET A 168 -15.68 16.69 -21.65
CA MET A 168 -14.69 17.70 -22.06
C MET A 168 -15.32 19.07 -22.30
N ALA A 169 -16.58 19.14 -22.75
CA ALA A 169 -17.32 20.40 -22.85
C ALA A 169 -17.45 21.11 -21.49
N LYS A 170 -17.67 20.35 -20.42
CA LYS A 170 -17.67 20.91 -19.04
C LYS A 170 -16.31 21.46 -18.66
N VAL A 171 -15.21 20.76 -18.96
CA VAL A 171 -13.86 21.26 -18.72
C VAL A 171 -13.61 22.57 -19.49
N LYS A 172 -13.96 22.60 -20.78
CA LYS A 172 -13.83 23.80 -21.64
C LYS A 172 -14.68 24.98 -21.17
N ALA A 173 -15.82 24.70 -20.54
CA ALA A 173 -16.70 25.74 -19.98
C ALA A 173 -16.15 26.42 -18.73
N ILE A 174 -15.07 25.88 -18.12
CA ILE A 174 -14.38 26.50 -17.00
C ILE A 174 -13.13 27.23 -17.53
N PRO A 175 -13.18 28.57 -17.73
CA PRO A 175 -12.15 29.32 -18.47
C PRO A 175 -10.72 29.11 -18.02
N GLY A 176 -10.53 28.97 -16.71
CA GLY A 176 -9.19 28.76 -16.13
C GLY A 176 -8.50 27.44 -16.52
N TYR A 177 -9.22 26.43 -17.01
CA TYR A 177 -8.58 25.19 -17.44
C TYR A 177 -7.87 25.30 -18.77
N ALA A 178 -8.30 26.15 -19.68
CA ALA A 178 -7.66 26.31 -21.00
C ALA A 178 -6.16 26.59 -20.87
N GLU A 179 -5.78 27.52 -19.97
CA GLU A 179 -4.38 27.87 -19.72
C GLU A 179 -3.58 26.70 -19.11
N PHE A 180 -4.14 25.96 -18.17
CA PHE A 180 -3.48 24.80 -17.55
C PHE A 180 -3.24 23.69 -18.57
N PHE A 181 -4.22 23.39 -19.43
CA PHE A 181 -4.05 22.41 -20.49
C PHE A 181 -3.00 22.84 -21.50
N GLN A 182 -2.99 24.14 -21.90
CA GLN A 182 -2.00 24.65 -22.86
C GLN A 182 -0.57 24.55 -22.31
N LYS A 183 -0.36 24.82 -21.02
CA LYS A 183 0.95 24.65 -20.35
C LYS A 183 1.35 23.17 -20.25
N ALA A 184 0.42 22.31 -19.88
CA ALA A 184 0.68 20.88 -19.70
C ALA A 184 0.94 20.12 -21.01
N PHE A 185 0.38 20.62 -22.13
CA PHE A 185 0.47 20.02 -23.46
C PHE A 185 0.81 21.08 -24.53
N PRO A 186 2.04 21.64 -24.47
CA PRO A 186 2.44 22.69 -25.38
C PRO A 186 2.50 22.15 -26.83
N GLY A 187 2.10 22.98 -27.79
CA GLY A 187 2.10 22.65 -29.23
C GLY A 187 0.84 21.96 -29.74
N GLU A 188 -0.10 21.57 -28.85
CA GLU A 188 -1.41 21.06 -29.27
C GLU A 188 -2.38 22.24 -29.49
N SER A 189 -3.09 22.25 -30.62
CA SER A 189 -4.05 23.31 -30.95
C SER A 189 -5.33 23.25 -30.13
N ASP A 190 -5.78 22.05 -29.75
CA ASP A 190 -6.89 21.80 -28.81
C ASP A 190 -6.44 20.76 -27.78
N PRO A 191 -5.76 21.17 -26.71
CA PRO A 191 -5.22 20.24 -25.71
C PRO A 191 -6.29 19.69 -24.75
N VAL A 192 -7.52 20.24 -24.72
CA VAL A 192 -8.59 19.79 -23.82
C VAL A 192 -9.26 18.55 -24.40
N THR A 193 -8.57 17.41 -24.24
CA THR A 193 -9.02 16.09 -24.72
C THR A 193 -9.09 15.09 -23.60
N ILE A 194 -9.88 14.02 -23.77
CA ILE A 194 -9.96 12.93 -22.79
C ILE A 194 -8.60 12.21 -22.60
N GLY A 195 -7.79 12.12 -23.64
CA GLY A 195 -6.44 11.56 -23.55
C GLY A 195 -5.52 12.39 -22.67
N ASN A 196 -5.56 13.72 -22.83
CA ASN A 196 -4.77 14.64 -22.01
C ASN A 196 -5.32 14.77 -20.59
N TRP A 197 -6.64 14.66 -20.38
CA TRP A 197 -7.26 14.48 -19.07
C TRP A 197 -6.64 13.28 -18.34
N GLY A 198 -6.61 12.09 -18.97
CA GLY A 198 -6.01 10.89 -18.41
C GLY A 198 -4.53 11.06 -18.10
N LYS A 199 -3.75 11.62 -19.05
CA LYS A 199 -2.31 11.87 -18.88
C LYS A 199 -2.00 12.84 -17.74
N ALA A 200 -2.81 13.89 -17.56
CA ALA A 200 -2.61 14.86 -16.48
C ALA A 200 -2.90 14.24 -15.11
N ILE A 201 -4.06 13.57 -14.96
CA ILE A 201 -4.40 12.89 -13.71
C ILE A 201 -3.38 11.80 -13.40
N GLY A 202 -2.99 10.99 -14.40
CA GLY A 202 -1.97 9.97 -14.23
C GLY A 202 -0.62 10.55 -13.80
N ALA A 203 -0.18 11.68 -14.37
CA ALA A 203 1.04 12.36 -13.95
C ALA A 203 0.98 12.78 -12.47
N TYR A 204 -0.18 13.25 -12.00
CA TYR A 204 -0.39 13.53 -10.58
C TYR A 204 -0.36 12.25 -9.74
N GLU A 205 -1.10 11.20 -10.10
CA GLU A 205 -1.13 9.93 -9.36
C GLU A 205 0.25 9.27 -9.28
N ARG A 206 1.10 9.43 -10.30
CA ARG A 206 2.49 8.95 -10.32
C ARG A 206 3.38 9.63 -9.28
N THR A 207 2.97 10.77 -8.73
CA THR A 207 3.66 11.43 -7.61
C THR A 207 3.17 10.93 -6.24
N LEU A 208 2.09 10.16 -6.18
CA LEU A 208 1.47 9.71 -4.94
C LEU A 208 2.15 8.47 -4.36
N ILE A 209 3.45 8.58 -4.12
CA ILE A 209 4.28 7.54 -3.55
C ILE A 209 4.38 7.76 -2.03
N THR A 210 4.25 6.67 -1.27
CA THR A 210 4.20 6.70 0.20
C THR A 210 5.31 5.83 0.81
N PRO A 211 6.59 6.26 0.78
CA PRO A 211 7.67 5.51 1.39
C PRO A 211 7.47 5.34 2.90
N SER A 212 7.89 4.20 3.41
CA SER A 212 7.69 3.77 4.79
C SER A 212 9.00 3.33 5.43
N ARG A 213 8.97 2.95 6.72
CA ARG A 213 10.15 2.40 7.41
C ARG A 213 10.66 1.10 6.77
N PHE A 214 9.80 0.33 6.11
CA PHE A 214 10.21 -0.85 5.36
C PHE A 214 11.15 -0.50 4.18
N ASP A 215 10.95 0.65 3.53
CA ASP A 215 11.86 1.11 2.47
C ASP A 215 13.25 1.45 3.02
N GLU A 216 13.31 2.05 4.20
CA GLU A 216 14.57 2.30 4.89
C GLU A 216 15.28 1.00 5.29
N TYR A 217 14.53 0.01 5.77
CA TYR A 217 15.04 -1.33 6.08
C TYR A 217 15.66 -1.98 4.83
N LEU A 218 14.95 -1.96 3.70
CA LEU A 218 15.44 -2.52 2.44
C LEU A 218 16.71 -1.82 1.90
N THR A 219 16.97 -0.57 2.31
CA THR A 219 18.22 0.14 1.98
C THR A 219 19.35 -0.13 2.97
N GLY A 220 19.19 -1.06 3.92
CA GLY A 220 20.21 -1.49 4.87
C GLY A 220 20.12 -0.86 6.26
N LYS A 221 19.14 0.00 6.53
CA LYS A 221 18.89 0.55 7.87
C LYS A 221 18.11 -0.46 8.71
N THR A 222 18.75 -1.51 9.19
CA THR A 222 18.09 -2.63 9.88
C THR A 222 17.27 -2.19 11.11
N GLN A 223 17.68 -1.11 11.77
CA GLN A 223 16.96 -0.53 12.92
C GLN A 223 15.66 0.23 12.54
N ALA A 224 15.36 0.38 11.26
CA ALA A 224 14.11 1.00 10.82
C ALA A 224 12.89 0.12 11.13
N LEU A 225 13.08 -1.19 11.30
CA LEU A 225 12.06 -2.12 11.80
C LEU A 225 12.33 -2.51 13.25
N SER A 226 11.30 -2.54 14.06
CA SER A 226 11.33 -3.12 15.40
C SER A 226 11.46 -4.64 15.36
N GLU A 227 11.83 -5.27 16.49
CA GLU A 227 11.93 -6.75 16.56
C GLU A 227 10.62 -7.46 16.18
N PRO A 228 9.43 -7.07 16.70
CA PRO A 228 8.17 -7.67 16.26
C PRO A 228 7.90 -7.54 14.76
N GLU A 229 8.30 -6.42 14.13
CA GLU A 229 8.13 -6.21 12.70
C GLU A 229 9.09 -7.07 11.86
N ARG A 230 10.31 -7.29 12.32
CA ARG A 230 11.27 -8.21 11.68
C ARG A 230 10.81 -9.67 11.79
N GLU A 231 10.30 -10.06 12.95
CA GLU A 231 9.71 -11.39 13.13
C GLU A 231 8.49 -11.57 12.23
N GLY A 232 7.65 -10.55 12.12
CA GLY A 232 6.51 -10.55 11.21
C GLY A 232 6.92 -10.63 9.73
N LEU A 233 8.00 -9.97 9.32
CA LEU A 233 8.56 -10.07 7.98
C LEU A 233 9.04 -11.50 7.70
N ARG A 234 9.75 -12.14 8.64
CA ARG A 234 10.17 -13.54 8.56
C ARG A 234 8.96 -14.44 8.38
N MET A 235 7.98 -14.31 9.28
CA MET A 235 6.75 -15.10 9.26
C MET A 235 5.96 -14.92 7.95
N PHE A 236 5.88 -13.70 7.42
CA PHE A 236 5.24 -13.40 6.14
C PHE A 236 5.90 -14.14 4.97
N MET A 237 7.24 -14.19 4.94
CA MET A 237 7.99 -14.91 3.91
C MET A 237 7.89 -16.44 4.09
N ASP A 238 8.10 -16.95 5.30
CA ASP A 238 8.12 -18.38 5.62
C ASP A 238 6.73 -19.02 5.46
N THR A 239 5.67 -18.25 5.71
CA THR A 239 4.29 -18.68 5.46
C THR A 239 4.03 -18.83 3.96
N GLY A 240 4.73 -18.06 3.09
CA GLY A 240 4.59 -18.11 1.64
C GLY A 240 3.84 -16.92 1.05
N CYS A 241 3.47 -15.91 1.85
CA CYS A 241 2.73 -14.74 1.40
C CYS A 241 3.51 -13.96 0.33
N SER A 242 4.84 -13.89 0.45
CA SER A 242 5.75 -13.23 -0.50
C SER A 242 5.75 -13.85 -1.91
N GLY A 243 5.20 -15.05 -2.09
CA GLY A 243 5.04 -15.67 -3.40
C GLY A 243 4.12 -14.88 -4.34
N CYS A 244 3.11 -14.22 -3.78
CA CYS A 244 2.18 -13.36 -4.53
C CYS A 244 2.35 -11.87 -4.17
N HIS A 245 2.64 -11.58 -2.91
CA HIS A 245 2.83 -10.22 -2.39
C HIS A 245 4.33 -9.89 -2.33
N ASN A 246 4.91 -9.49 -3.47
CA ASN A 246 6.32 -9.16 -3.65
C ASN A 246 6.53 -7.84 -4.42
N GLY A 247 7.80 -7.50 -4.72
CA GLY A 247 8.15 -6.28 -5.47
C GLY A 247 8.00 -4.99 -4.63
N ALA A 248 7.99 -3.85 -5.31
CA ALA A 248 8.04 -2.53 -4.65
C ALA A 248 6.76 -2.22 -3.87
N VAL A 249 5.60 -2.59 -4.39
CA VAL A 249 4.30 -2.33 -3.74
C VAL A 249 3.81 -3.50 -2.89
N VAL A 250 4.65 -4.53 -2.70
CA VAL A 250 4.32 -5.74 -1.93
C VAL A 250 3.04 -6.39 -2.47
N GLY A 251 3.07 -6.71 -3.76
CA GLY A 251 1.95 -7.18 -4.57
C GLY A 251 1.81 -6.37 -5.86
N GLY A 252 0.62 -6.33 -6.46
CA GLY A 252 0.31 -5.51 -7.65
C GLY A 252 0.98 -5.95 -8.96
N GLY A 253 1.67 -7.09 -8.99
CA GLY A 253 2.46 -7.55 -10.14
C GLY A 253 1.89 -8.75 -10.89
N MET A 254 0.75 -9.32 -10.45
CA MET A 254 0.19 -10.52 -11.08
C MET A 254 -1.31 -10.64 -10.87
N PHE A 255 -1.91 -11.53 -11.65
CA PHE A 255 -3.25 -12.06 -11.41
C PHE A 255 -3.17 -13.36 -10.61
N ARG A 256 -4.16 -13.58 -9.71
CA ARG A 256 -4.29 -14.83 -8.97
C ARG A 256 -5.76 -15.15 -8.72
N LYS A 257 -6.11 -16.43 -8.72
CA LYS A 257 -7.41 -16.86 -8.24
C LYS A 257 -7.50 -16.60 -6.75
N PHE A 258 -8.58 -15.96 -6.29
CA PHE A 258 -8.84 -15.79 -4.87
C PHE A 258 -9.55 -17.03 -4.34
N GLY A 259 -8.91 -17.70 -3.38
CA GLY A 259 -9.37 -18.99 -2.88
C GLY A 259 -8.86 -20.16 -3.72
N VAL A 260 -7.54 -20.34 -3.76
CA VAL A 260 -6.91 -21.48 -4.47
C VAL A 260 -7.17 -22.80 -3.76
N VAL A 261 -7.16 -22.79 -2.42
CA VAL A 261 -7.34 -23.97 -1.57
C VAL A 261 -8.78 -24.11 -1.13
N GLU A 262 -9.39 -23.03 -0.67
CA GLU A 262 -10.79 -22.98 -0.23
C GLU A 262 -11.53 -21.83 -0.89
N GLU A 263 -12.83 -21.98 -1.11
CA GLU A 263 -13.68 -20.94 -1.70
C GLU A 263 -13.73 -19.69 -0.81
N TYR A 264 -13.18 -18.59 -1.29
CA TYR A 264 -12.98 -17.36 -0.50
C TYR A 264 -14.27 -16.84 0.15
N TRP A 265 -15.42 -16.95 -0.54
CA TRP A 265 -16.70 -16.41 -0.05
C TRP A 265 -17.22 -17.12 1.20
N LYS A 266 -16.81 -18.37 1.42
CA LYS A 266 -17.17 -19.12 2.64
C LYS A 266 -16.45 -18.55 3.86
N GLU A 267 -15.21 -18.12 3.70
CA GLU A 267 -14.38 -17.59 4.79
C GLU A 267 -14.57 -16.09 4.99
N THR A 268 -14.78 -15.32 3.91
CA THR A 268 -15.00 -13.88 4.00
C THR A 268 -16.44 -13.50 4.39
N GLY A 269 -17.39 -14.43 4.28
CA GLY A 269 -18.80 -14.15 4.45
C GLY A 269 -19.38 -13.24 3.37
N SER A 270 -18.77 -13.22 2.18
CA SER A 270 -19.22 -12.43 1.04
C SER A 270 -20.66 -12.80 0.66
N ARG A 271 -21.53 -11.81 0.60
CA ARG A 271 -22.95 -12.02 0.26
C ARG A 271 -23.17 -12.32 -1.23
N GLU A 272 -22.33 -11.74 -2.07
CA GLU A 272 -22.34 -11.90 -3.52
C GLU A 272 -21.03 -12.56 -3.94
N ILE A 273 -21.10 -13.61 -4.76
CA ILE A 273 -19.91 -14.27 -5.29
C ILE A 273 -19.44 -13.53 -6.52
N ASP A 274 -18.36 -12.77 -6.37
CA ASP A 274 -17.75 -12.01 -7.45
C ASP A 274 -16.91 -12.92 -8.35
N LYS A 275 -17.23 -12.96 -9.64
CA LYS A 275 -16.52 -13.78 -10.63
C LYS A 275 -15.14 -13.22 -11.01
N GLY A 276 -14.79 -12.05 -10.51
CA GLY A 276 -13.47 -11.41 -10.74
C GLY A 276 -13.23 -11.08 -12.21
N ARG A 277 -12.05 -11.46 -12.70
CA ARG A 277 -11.60 -11.17 -14.08
C ARG A 277 -12.45 -11.86 -15.16
N PHE A 278 -13.16 -12.93 -14.83
CA PHE A 278 -14.10 -13.56 -15.77
C PHE A 278 -15.08 -12.53 -16.37
N ASP A 279 -15.57 -11.58 -15.58
CA ASP A 279 -16.49 -10.54 -16.08
C ASP A 279 -15.83 -9.57 -17.09
N VAL A 280 -14.51 -9.61 -17.24
CA VAL A 280 -13.75 -8.81 -18.22
C VAL A 280 -13.46 -9.61 -19.47
N THR A 281 -13.10 -10.91 -19.32
CA THR A 281 -12.54 -11.74 -20.38
C THR A 281 -13.51 -12.77 -20.95
N ASN A 282 -14.55 -13.12 -20.20
CA ASN A 282 -15.43 -14.26 -20.46
C ASN A 282 -14.68 -15.61 -20.60
N ASN A 283 -13.42 -15.67 -20.12
CA ASN A 283 -12.64 -16.90 -20.11
C ASN A 283 -12.87 -17.67 -18.81
N PRO A 284 -13.34 -18.93 -18.85
CA PRO A 284 -13.54 -19.74 -17.65
C PRO A 284 -12.30 -19.88 -16.75
N ALA A 285 -11.09 -19.81 -17.31
CA ALA A 285 -9.85 -19.86 -16.55
C ALA A 285 -9.65 -18.60 -15.65
N ASP A 286 -10.35 -17.52 -15.95
CA ASP A 286 -10.31 -16.26 -15.17
C ASP A 286 -11.39 -16.19 -14.07
N MET A 287 -12.14 -17.29 -13.84
CA MET A 287 -13.14 -17.35 -12.78
C MET A 287 -12.50 -17.16 -11.40
N TYR A 288 -12.99 -16.16 -10.67
CA TYR A 288 -12.48 -15.74 -9.34
C TYR A 288 -11.03 -15.24 -9.36
N VAL A 289 -10.49 -14.92 -10.51
CA VAL A 289 -9.16 -14.31 -10.65
C VAL A 289 -9.25 -12.81 -10.40
N PHE A 290 -8.34 -12.32 -9.57
CA PHE A 290 -8.19 -10.89 -9.27
C PHE A 290 -6.73 -10.48 -9.44
N LYS A 291 -6.50 -9.19 -9.65
CA LYS A 291 -5.18 -8.62 -9.48
C LYS A 291 -4.80 -8.70 -8.01
N VAL A 292 -3.65 -9.32 -7.71
CA VAL A 292 -3.10 -9.29 -6.34
C VAL A 292 -2.91 -7.85 -5.90
N PRO A 293 -3.56 -7.38 -4.84
CA PRO A 293 -3.43 -5.98 -4.43
C PRO A 293 -2.06 -5.71 -3.81
N GLY A 294 -1.57 -4.48 -3.96
CA GLY A 294 -0.45 -4.00 -3.17
C GLY A 294 -0.82 -3.89 -1.69
N LEU A 295 0.12 -4.21 -0.80
CA LEU A 295 -0.10 -4.17 0.65
C LEU A 295 0.47 -2.91 1.33
N ARG A 296 1.06 -1.97 0.56
CA ARG A 296 1.46 -0.68 1.13
C ARG A 296 0.25 0.02 1.74
N ASN A 297 0.40 0.52 2.96
CA ASN A 297 -0.65 1.19 3.75
C ASN A 297 -1.84 0.28 4.15
N VAL A 298 -1.75 -1.04 4.00
CA VAL A 298 -2.88 -1.96 4.24
C VAL A 298 -3.41 -1.89 5.67
N SER A 299 -2.57 -1.59 6.65
CA SER A 299 -2.98 -1.43 8.06
C SER A 299 -3.89 -0.22 8.31
N MET A 300 -3.96 0.71 7.36
CA MET A 300 -4.81 1.90 7.43
C MET A 300 -6.17 1.70 6.75
N ALA A 301 -6.41 0.54 6.12
CA ALA A 301 -7.67 0.23 5.48
C ALA A 301 -8.77 -0.01 6.53
N GLN A 302 -9.97 0.54 6.27
CA GLN A 302 -11.15 0.35 7.12
C GLN A 302 -11.88 -0.95 6.80
N LEU A 303 -11.72 -1.45 5.58
CA LEU A 303 -12.33 -2.67 5.06
C LEU A 303 -11.32 -3.44 4.20
N TYR A 304 -11.44 -4.75 4.17
CA TYR A 304 -10.53 -5.63 3.46
C TYR A 304 -11.26 -6.39 2.35
N PHE A 305 -10.50 -6.91 1.39
CA PHE A 305 -10.93 -7.55 0.14
C PHE A 305 -11.68 -6.60 -0.80
N HIS A 306 -12.07 -7.08 -1.96
CA HIS A 306 -12.67 -6.30 -3.05
C HIS A 306 -14.09 -5.81 -2.72
N ASP A 307 -14.79 -6.54 -1.87
CA ASP A 307 -16.18 -6.30 -1.45
C ASP A 307 -16.31 -5.68 -0.05
N GLY A 308 -15.18 -5.51 0.66
CA GLY A 308 -15.19 -4.96 2.01
C GLY A 308 -15.87 -5.84 3.07
N SER A 309 -15.96 -7.16 2.82
CA SER A 309 -16.64 -8.11 3.71
C SER A 309 -15.95 -8.25 5.07
N VAL A 310 -14.65 -8.06 5.14
CA VAL A 310 -13.84 -8.22 6.35
C VAL A 310 -13.42 -6.86 6.91
N ARG A 311 -13.46 -6.72 8.25
CA ARG A 311 -13.31 -5.43 8.94
C ARG A 311 -11.99 -5.26 9.67
N THR A 312 -11.23 -6.34 9.91
CA THR A 312 -9.99 -6.27 10.67
C THR A 312 -8.83 -6.90 9.92
N LEU A 313 -7.64 -6.29 10.04
CA LEU A 313 -6.44 -6.81 9.39
C LEU A 313 -6.05 -8.21 9.90
N PRO A 314 -6.10 -8.51 11.22
CA PRO A 314 -5.82 -9.87 11.70
C PRO A 314 -6.74 -10.93 11.09
N GLU A 315 -8.02 -10.62 10.91
CA GLU A 315 -8.98 -11.52 10.27
C GLU A 315 -8.63 -11.72 8.79
N ALA A 316 -8.35 -10.64 8.04
CA ALA A 316 -7.94 -10.72 6.65
C ALA A 316 -6.67 -11.56 6.46
N VAL A 317 -5.67 -11.43 7.36
CA VAL A 317 -4.43 -12.24 7.34
C VAL A 317 -4.75 -13.73 7.55
N ARG A 318 -5.60 -14.08 8.53
CA ARG A 318 -5.99 -15.48 8.77
C ARG A 318 -6.76 -16.09 7.60
N ILE A 319 -7.70 -15.31 7.02
CA ILE A 319 -8.46 -15.76 5.85
C ILE A 319 -7.51 -16.01 4.68
N MET A 320 -6.61 -15.08 4.36
CA MET A 320 -5.64 -15.27 3.27
C MET A 320 -4.75 -16.50 3.48
N ALA A 321 -4.24 -16.73 4.69
CA ALA A 321 -3.45 -17.93 4.97
C ALA A 321 -4.26 -19.22 4.75
N LYS A 322 -5.54 -19.21 5.11
CA LYS A 322 -6.43 -20.35 4.97
C LYS A 322 -6.80 -20.59 3.50
N VAL A 323 -7.37 -19.59 2.82
CA VAL A 323 -7.94 -19.78 1.49
C VAL A 323 -6.91 -19.90 0.38
N GLU A 324 -5.71 -19.28 0.55
CA GLU A 324 -4.65 -19.33 -0.45
C GLU A 324 -3.63 -20.43 -0.19
N LEU A 325 -3.30 -20.70 1.07
CA LEU A 325 -2.17 -21.55 1.46
C LEU A 325 -2.58 -22.80 2.25
N GLY A 326 -3.87 -22.94 2.62
CA GLY A 326 -4.36 -24.05 3.45
C GLY A 326 -3.75 -24.04 4.87
N LYS A 327 -3.33 -22.87 5.36
CA LYS A 327 -2.64 -22.75 6.65
C LYS A 327 -3.51 -22.08 7.70
N THR A 328 -3.51 -22.65 8.90
CA THR A 328 -4.12 -22.04 10.09
C THR A 328 -3.00 -21.35 10.88
N LEU A 329 -3.05 -20.02 10.98
CA LEU A 329 -2.11 -19.25 11.76
C LEU A 329 -2.49 -19.21 13.23
N SER A 330 -1.50 -19.30 14.13
CA SER A 330 -1.71 -18.99 15.54
C SER A 330 -2.00 -17.47 15.74
N ALA A 331 -2.52 -17.10 16.90
CA ALA A 331 -2.67 -15.68 17.26
C ALA A 331 -1.33 -14.96 17.21
N LYS A 332 -0.28 -15.56 17.75
CA LYS A 332 1.09 -15.01 17.78
C LYS A 332 1.62 -14.75 16.35
N ASP A 333 1.47 -15.72 15.44
CA ASP A 333 1.95 -15.58 14.05
C ASP A 333 1.14 -14.53 13.29
N THR A 334 -0.17 -14.48 13.53
CA THR A 334 -1.05 -13.44 12.98
C THR A 334 -0.61 -12.05 13.44
N ASP A 335 -0.38 -11.87 14.75
CA ASP A 335 0.03 -10.58 15.32
C ASP A 335 1.41 -10.14 14.80
N ALA A 336 2.35 -11.08 14.63
CA ALA A 336 3.64 -10.80 14.03
C ALA A 336 3.51 -10.31 12.58
N ILE A 337 2.74 -11.01 11.74
CA ILE A 337 2.47 -10.59 10.35
C ILE A 337 1.81 -9.21 10.32
N VAL A 338 0.83 -8.95 11.20
CA VAL A 338 0.15 -7.65 11.31
C VAL A 338 1.13 -6.55 11.71
N ALA A 339 2.08 -6.81 12.61
CA ALA A 339 3.13 -5.87 12.97
C ALA A 339 4.00 -5.50 11.74
N PHE A 340 4.44 -6.50 10.96
CA PHE A 340 5.14 -6.26 9.71
C PHE A 340 4.32 -5.42 8.73
N LEU A 341 3.06 -5.76 8.50
CA LEU A 341 2.16 -5.01 7.60
C LEU A 341 1.98 -3.54 8.07
N GLY A 342 2.05 -3.29 9.37
CA GLY A 342 2.08 -1.95 9.95
C GLY A 342 3.29 -1.13 9.51
N SER A 343 4.46 -1.77 9.34
CA SER A 343 5.70 -1.11 8.87
C SER A 343 5.63 -0.63 7.43
N LEU A 344 4.66 -1.12 6.64
CA LEU A 344 4.41 -0.72 5.26
C LEU A 344 3.64 0.59 5.13
N THR A 345 3.27 1.23 6.25
CA THR A 345 2.52 2.48 6.28
C THR A 345 3.45 3.67 6.06
N GLY A 346 3.23 4.39 4.97
CA GLY A 346 3.92 5.63 4.64
C GLY A 346 3.12 6.87 5.02
N ARG A 347 3.72 8.05 4.82
CA ARG A 347 3.03 9.32 5.07
C ARG A 347 2.16 9.72 3.87
N VAL A 348 0.96 10.21 4.16
CA VAL A 348 0.10 10.82 3.13
C VAL A 348 0.82 12.05 2.55
N PRO A 349 1.00 12.13 1.21
CA PRO A 349 1.63 13.30 0.58
C PRO A 349 0.85 14.58 0.87
N LYS A 350 1.56 15.66 1.18
CA LYS A 350 0.93 16.97 1.46
C LYS A 350 0.06 17.43 0.30
N SER A 351 0.50 17.23 -0.95
CA SER A 351 -0.25 17.53 -2.16
C SER A 351 -1.59 16.80 -2.27
N PHE A 352 -1.74 15.68 -1.56
CA PHE A 352 -2.98 14.90 -1.50
C PHE A 352 -3.83 15.27 -0.28
N ALA A 353 -3.20 15.55 0.84
CA ALA A 353 -3.90 15.93 2.08
C ALA A 353 -4.61 17.29 1.98
N GLU A 354 -4.07 18.22 1.18
CA GLU A 354 -4.58 19.56 1.00
C GLU A 354 -5.22 19.70 -0.38
N ALA A 355 -6.51 20.09 -0.44
CA ALA A 355 -7.16 20.34 -1.72
C ALA A 355 -6.52 21.56 -2.43
N PRO A 356 -6.34 21.54 -3.77
CA PRO A 356 -5.83 22.66 -4.51
C PRO A 356 -6.86 23.78 -4.63
N VAL A 357 -6.40 25.00 -4.90
CA VAL A 357 -7.28 26.06 -5.38
C VAL A 357 -7.69 25.72 -6.81
N LEU A 358 -9.01 25.55 -7.02
CA LEU A 358 -9.55 25.22 -8.33
C LEU A 358 -9.65 26.47 -9.21
N PRO A 359 -9.60 26.35 -10.56
CA PRO A 359 -9.84 27.44 -11.48
C PRO A 359 -11.20 28.06 -11.23
N ARG A 360 -11.29 29.42 -11.35
CA ARG A 360 -12.55 30.15 -11.21
C ARG A 360 -13.47 29.87 -12.40
N GLY A 361 -14.77 30.06 -12.18
CA GLY A 361 -15.82 29.80 -13.12
C GLY A 361 -16.57 28.52 -12.85
N GLY A 362 -17.80 28.45 -13.20
CA GLY A 362 -18.69 27.30 -13.10
C GLY A 362 -19.64 27.30 -14.28
N PHE A 363 -20.54 26.34 -14.39
CA PHE A 363 -21.54 26.25 -15.44
C PHE A 363 -22.39 27.52 -15.55
N ASN A 364 -22.50 28.33 -14.48
CA ASN A 364 -23.29 29.57 -14.41
C ASN A 364 -22.51 30.78 -13.90
N GLY A 365 -21.14 30.78 -13.98
CA GLY A 365 -20.34 31.94 -13.55
C GLY A 365 -20.19 32.11 -12.03
N GLU A 366 -20.70 31.18 -11.24
CA GLU A 366 -20.55 31.24 -9.79
C GLU A 366 -19.13 30.84 -9.35
N PRO A 367 -18.57 31.51 -8.30
CA PRO A 367 -17.27 31.13 -7.75
C PRO A 367 -17.36 29.69 -7.20
N ALA A 368 -16.33 28.87 -7.47
CA ALA A 368 -16.23 27.54 -6.89
C ALA A 368 -16.39 27.63 -5.37
N ALA A 369 -17.41 26.96 -4.82
CA ALA A 369 -17.57 26.86 -3.39
C ALA A 369 -16.32 26.25 -2.79
N SER A 370 -15.72 26.91 -1.79
CA SER A 370 -14.60 26.36 -1.04
C SER A 370 -15.04 25.02 -0.47
N VAL A 371 -14.35 23.95 -0.80
CA VAL A 371 -14.52 22.65 -0.16
C VAL A 371 -14.24 22.87 1.33
N ARG A 372 -15.29 22.99 2.14
CA ARG A 372 -15.17 23.07 3.58
C ARG A 372 -14.58 21.74 4.03
N SER A 373 -13.37 21.79 4.59
CA SER A 373 -12.81 20.68 5.34
C SER A 373 -13.83 20.29 6.42
N ALA A 374 -14.37 19.09 6.30
CA ALA A 374 -15.11 18.49 7.40
C ALA A 374 -14.15 18.36 8.60
N LYS A 375 -14.46 19.07 9.67
CA LYS A 375 -13.79 18.96 10.96
C LYS A 375 -14.12 17.63 11.62
#